data_0dc3a3d088041dcfb29a1a9a25f79e72
#
_entry.id   0dc3a3d088041dcfb29a1a9a25f79e72
#
_cell.length_a   1.000
_cell.length_b   1.000
_cell.length_c   1.000
_cell.angle_alpha   90.00
_cell.angle_beta   90.00
_cell.angle_gamma   90.00
#
_symmetry.space_group_name_H-M   'P 1'
#
loop_
_entity.id
_entity.type
_entity.pdbx_description
1 polymer ?
#
loop_
_entity_poly.entity_id
_entity_poly.type
_entity_poly.pdbx_seq_one_letter_code
_entity_poly.pdbx_strand_id
1 'polypeptide(L)'
;MLGVPEPIAARLVAQERFSERLSSKLVTQLRLPPCNDAIGAFDLALVLLPADEVARLAAVFGAIWHVHAIRRLIARSDRTPIIDAIGIGLYQFLLGADVPEQLAETVEGLPLIEQVVRSGHILLTQWLGRLPPGYSGRVRLMLPTGFSGEAPKTPLPAAAVDIAVRLTLAWRAEQSDA
;
A
#
# COMPACT_ATOMS: atom_id res chain seq x y z
N MET A 1 -14.10 -15.74 14.63
CA MET A 1 -15.23 -14.91 14.15
C MET A 1 -16.04 -14.47 15.34
N LEU A 2 -16.29 -13.17 15.50
CA LEU A 2 -17.11 -12.62 16.60
C LEU A 2 -18.58 -12.80 16.27
N GLY A 3 -19.17 -13.88 16.03
CA GLY A 3 -20.60 -14.21 15.85
C GLY A 3 -21.66 -13.07 15.82
N VAL A 4 -21.24 -11.84 15.55
CA VAL A 4 -22.08 -10.63 15.51
C VAL A 4 -22.45 -10.34 14.05
N PRO A 5 -23.73 -10.19 13.71
CA PRO A 5 -24.16 -9.82 12.38
C PRO A 5 -23.50 -8.49 11.93
N GLU A 6 -23.08 -8.44 10.66
CA GLU A 6 -22.36 -7.30 10.07
C GLU A 6 -23.02 -5.91 10.33
N PRO A 7 -24.35 -5.72 10.23
CA PRO A 7 -24.97 -4.43 10.50
C PRO A 7 -24.88 -4.02 11.97
N ILE A 8 -24.81 -4.97 12.90
CA ILE A 8 -24.63 -4.68 14.33
C ILE A 8 -23.17 -4.34 14.60
N ALA A 9 -22.23 -5.06 13.99
CA ALA A 9 -20.81 -4.77 14.10
C ALA A 9 -20.48 -3.37 13.56
N ALA A 10 -21.02 -2.97 12.41
CA ALA A 10 -20.85 -1.64 11.84
C ALA A 10 -21.38 -0.53 12.77
N ARG A 11 -22.56 -0.72 13.39
CA ARG A 11 -23.11 0.22 14.37
C ARG A 11 -22.28 0.34 15.64
N LEU A 12 -21.70 -0.75 16.12
CA LEU A 12 -20.85 -0.74 17.31
C LEU A 12 -19.52 -0.01 17.03
N VAL A 13 -18.93 -0.22 15.86
CA VAL A 13 -17.70 0.46 15.44
C VAL A 13 -17.91 1.96 15.26
N ALA A 14 -19.07 2.37 14.73
CA ALA A 14 -19.43 3.77 14.54
C ALA A 14 -19.69 4.54 15.85
N GLN A 15 -19.84 3.86 16.98
CA GLN A 15 -20.06 4.51 18.28
C GLN A 15 -18.74 4.74 19.02
N GLU A 16 -18.32 5.98 19.10
CA GLU A 16 -17.06 6.44 19.70
C GLU A 16 -16.85 5.89 21.13
N ARG A 17 -17.90 5.83 21.95
CA ARG A 17 -17.85 5.29 23.33
C ARG A 17 -17.41 3.81 23.43
N PHE A 18 -17.52 3.06 22.33
CA PHE A 18 -17.10 1.65 22.31
C PHE A 18 -15.75 1.43 21.59
N SER A 19 -15.24 2.46 20.89
CA SER A 19 -14.04 2.35 20.06
C SER A 19 -12.81 1.87 20.85
N GLU A 20 -12.58 2.44 22.02
CA GLU A 20 -11.45 2.08 22.87
C GLU A 20 -11.56 0.62 23.39
N ARG A 21 -12.75 0.23 23.86
CA ARG A 21 -13.00 -1.14 24.33
C ARG A 21 -12.91 -2.17 23.21
N LEU A 22 -13.44 -1.86 22.04
CA LEU A 22 -13.35 -2.73 20.87
C LEU A 22 -11.91 -2.86 20.41
N SER A 23 -11.17 -1.76 20.32
CA SER A 23 -9.75 -1.75 19.97
C SER A 23 -8.91 -2.58 20.94
N SER A 24 -9.09 -2.40 22.24
CA SER A 24 -8.39 -3.19 23.27
C SER A 24 -8.70 -4.68 23.16
N LYS A 25 -9.97 -5.02 22.93
CA LYS A 25 -10.39 -6.41 22.76
C LYS A 25 -9.83 -7.03 21.48
N LEU A 26 -9.81 -6.31 20.38
CA LEU A 26 -9.23 -6.75 19.11
C LEU A 26 -7.72 -6.98 19.25
N VAL A 27 -7.00 -6.02 19.85
CA VAL A 27 -5.56 -6.15 20.12
C VAL A 27 -5.27 -7.42 20.91
N THR A 28 -6.06 -7.68 21.96
CA THR A 28 -5.89 -8.87 22.81
C THR A 28 -6.21 -10.16 22.07
N GLN A 29 -7.34 -10.22 21.35
CA GLN A 29 -7.77 -11.42 20.61
C GLN A 29 -6.84 -11.77 19.45
N LEU A 30 -6.36 -10.75 18.73
CA LEU A 30 -5.45 -10.93 17.61
C LEU A 30 -3.99 -11.01 18.06
N ARG A 31 -3.74 -10.92 19.37
CA ARG A 31 -2.39 -10.94 19.96
C ARG A 31 -1.43 -9.96 19.28
N LEU A 32 -1.94 -8.77 18.94
CA LEU A 32 -1.12 -7.75 18.30
C LEU A 32 -0.08 -7.20 19.28
N PRO A 33 1.19 -7.16 18.90
CA PRO A 33 2.22 -6.52 19.72
C PRO A 33 1.93 -5.03 19.92
N PRO A 34 2.40 -4.41 21.02
CA PRO A 34 2.29 -2.97 21.23
C PRO A 34 3.10 -2.19 20.17
N CYS A 35 2.68 -0.96 19.89
CA CYS A 35 3.40 -0.02 19.01
C CYS A 35 4.35 0.86 19.81
N ASN A 36 5.30 0.25 20.52
CA ASN A 36 6.25 0.98 21.41
C ASN A 36 7.60 1.23 20.73
N ASP A 37 7.86 0.57 19.62
CA ASP A 37 9.11 0.71 18.90
C ASP A 37 9.15 2.01 18.10
N ALA A 38 10.34 2.60 17.97
CA ALA A 38 10.54 3.76 17.11
C ALA A 38 10.31 3.38 15.65
N ILE A 39 9.64 4.26 14.91
CA ILE A 39 9.35 4.12 13.49
C ILE A 39 9.74 5.40 12.76
N GLY A 40 10.25 5.29 11.53
CA GLY A 40 10.61 6.45 10.71
C GLY A 40 9.38 7.31 10.38
N ALA A 41 9.57 8.63 10.26
CA ALA A 41 8.47 9.56 10.01
C ALA A 41 7.69 9.23 8.71
N PHE A 42 8.39 8.81 7.66
CA PHE A 42 7.77 8.41 6.39
C PHE A 42 6.94 7.13 6.53
N ASP A 43 7.47 6.12 7.23
CA ASP A 43 6.76 4.88 7.47
C ASP A 43 5.53 5.13 8.36
N LEU A 44 5.67 5.96 9.39
CA LEU A 44 4.55 6.33 10.26
C LEU A 44 3.42 7.01 9.48
N ALA A 45 3.75 7.92 8.57
CA ALA A 45 2.78 8.59 7.73
C ALA A 45 1.95 7.59 6.88
N LEU A 46 2.58 6.53 6.35
CA LEU A 46 1.87 5.48 5.61
C LEU A 46 1.07 4.55 6.52
N VAL A 47 1.56 4.24 7.72
CA VAL A 47 0.84 3.41 8.72
C VAL A 47 -0.45 4.08 9.19
N LEU A 48 -0.48 5.41 9.22
CA LEU A 48 -1.64 6.20 9.66
C LEU A 48 -2.66 6.47 8.54
N LEU A 49 -2.46 5.93 7.33
CA LEU A 49 -3.43 6.07 6.25
C LEU A 49 -4.77 5.38 6.58
N PRO A 50 -5.89 5.90 6.04
CA PRO A 50 -7.16 5.21 6.05
C PRO A 50 -7.07 3.82 5.40
N ALA A 51 -7.94 2.88 5.83
CA ALA A 51 -7.87 1.48 5.39
C ALA A 51 -8.03 1.30 3.88
N ASP A 52 -8.86 2.12 3.23
CA ASP A 52 -9.07 2.13 1.78
C ASP A 52 -7.81 2.58 1.03
N GLU A 53 -7.05 3.51 1.59
CA GLU A 53 -5.78 3.95 1.01
C GLU A 53 -4.67 2.91 1.23
N VAL A 54 -4.60 2.31 2.42
CA VAL A 54 -3.68 1.19 2.71
C VAL A 54 -3.93 0.04 1.74
N ALA A 55 -5.19 -0.29 1.45
CA ALA A 55 -5.56 -1.35 0.50
C ALA A 55 -5.03 -1.09 -0.92
N ARG A 56 -4.81 0.17 -1.29
CA ARG A 56 -4.30 0.59 -2.61
C ARG A 56 -2.77 0.68 -2.68
N LEU A 57 -2.05 0.63 -1.54
CA LEU A 57 -0.60 0.81 -1.52
C LEU A 57 0.15 -0.16 -2.44
N ALA A 58 -0.32 -1.40 -2.58
CA ALA A 58 0.31 -2.35 -3.49
C ALA A 58 0.29 -1.84 -4.94
N ALA A 59 -0.86 -1.37 -5.42
CA ALA A 59 -0.96 -0.82 -6.78
C ALA A 59 -0.11 0.44 -6.95
N VAL A 60 -0.10 1.32 -5.94
CA VAL A 60 0.72 2.55 -5.92
C VAL A 60 2.21 2.22 -5.99
N PHE A 61 2.70 1.33 -5.13
CA PHE A 61 4.11 0.92 -5.11
C PHE A 61 4.54 0.27 -6.42
N GLY A 62 3.69 -0.59 -6.97
CA GLY A 62 3.97 -1.23 -8.27
C GLY A 62 4.01 -0.24 -9.42
N ALA A 63 3.11 0.74 -9.45
CA ALA A 63 3.11 1.79 -10.46
C ALA A 63 4.36 2.67 -10.38
N ILE A 64 4.79 3.05 -9.18
CA ILE A 64 6.04 3.78 -8.96
C ILE A 64 7.22 2.96 -9.47
N TRP A 65 7.26 1.66 -9.17
CA TRP A 65 8.33 0.78 -9.64
C TRP A 65 8.41 0.69 -11.17
N HIS A 66 7.27 0.66 -11.84
CA HIS A 66 7.19 0.57 -13.30
C HIS A 66 6.98 1.93 -14.01
N VAL A 67 7.27 3.05 -13.35
CA VAL A 67 6.98 4.40 -13.88
C VAL A 67 7.55 4.64 -15.28
N HIS A 68 8.76 4.18 -15.58
CA HIS A 68 9.38 4.36 -16.90
C HIS A 68 8.63 3.58 -18.00
N ALA A 69 8.12 2.39 -17.68
CA ALA A 69 7.27 1.62 -18.60
C ALA A 69 5.91 2.31 -18.79
N ILE A 70 5.29 2.82 -17.71
CA ILE A 70 4.02 3.55 -17.74
C ILE A 70 4.12 4.80 -18.62
N ARG A 71 5.22 5.56 -18.52
CA ARG A 71 5.48 6.76 -19.35
C ARG A 71 5.60 6.48 -20.85
N ARG A 72 5.97 5.25 -21.22
CA ARG A 72 6.10 4.81 -22.61
C ARG A 72 4.78 4.36 -23.24
N LEU A 73 3.71 4.24 -22.44
CA LEU A 73 2.40 3.83 -22.94
C LEU A 73 1.79 4.92 -23.84
N ILE A 74 1.59 4.61 -25.12
CA ILE A 74 1.01 5.52 -26.11
C ILE A 74 -0.47 5.20 -26.29
N ALA A 75 -0.81 3.93 -26.49
CA ALA A 75 -2.17 3.50 -26.80
C ALA A 75 -3.10 3.66 -25.57
N ARG A 76 -4.33 4.12 -25.83
CA ARG A 76 -5.33 4.29 -24.78
C ARG A 76 -5.69 2.94 -24.13
N SER A 77 -5.77 1.87 -24.93
CA SER A 77 -6.02 0.50 -24.46
C SER A 77 -5.05 0.06 -23.36
N ASP A 78 -3.79 0.46 -23.47
CA ASP A 78 -2.73 0.04 -22.54
C ASP A 78 -2.70 0.91 -21.29
N ARG A 79 -3.12 2.18 -21.41
CA ARG A 79 -3.20 3.15 -20.29
C ARG A 79 -4.41 2.92 -19.39
N THR A 80 -5.55 2.56 -19.98
CA THR A 80 -6.81 2.42 -19.23
C THR A 80 -6.70 1.44 -18.05
N PRO A 81 -6.17 0.22 -18.19
CA PRO A 81 -6.04 -0.71 -17.06
C PRO A 81 -5.15 -0.17 -15.92
N ILE A 82 -4.12 0.60 -16.28
CA ILE A 82 -3.24 1.22 -15.26
C ILE A 82 -4.00 2.33 -14.54
N ILE A 83 -4.67 3.23 -15.27
CA ILE A 83 -5.45 4.33 -14.69
C ILE A 83 -6.56 3.79 -13.78
N ASP A 84 -7.24 2.73 -14.19
CA ASP A 84 -8.30 2.09 -13.39
C ASP A 84 -7.74 1.51 -12.07
N ALA A 85 -6.52 0.97 -12.10
CA ALA A 85 -5.90 0.39 -10.92
C ALA A 85 -5.37 1.43 -9.92
N ILE A 86 -4.75 2.52 -10.41
CA ILE A 86 -4.06 3.51 -9.57
C ILE A 86 -4.79 4.85 -9.44
N GLY A 87 -5.73 5.11 -10.31
CA GLY A 87 -6.42 6.40 -10.43
C GLY A 87 -5.69 7.42 -11.30
N ILE A 88 -6.47 8.33 -11.90
CA ILE A 88 -5.95 9.34 -12.84
C ILE A 88 -4.97 10.31 -12.16
N GLY A 89 -5.21 10.68 -10.90
CA GLY A 89 -4.34 11.62 -10.16
C GLY A 89 -2.93 11.08 -9.98
N LEU A 90 -2.79 9.82 -9.52
CA LEU A 90 -1.47 9.19 -9.40
C LEU A 90 -0.82 9.00 -10.77
N TYR A 91 -1.59 8.60 -11.79
CA TYR A 91 -1.07 8.46 -13.14
C TYR A 91 -0.46 9.78 -13.64
N GLN A 92 -1.15 10.92 -13.49
CA GLN A 92 -0.66 12.25 -13.87
C GLN A 92 0.58 12.66 -13.09
N PHE A 93 0.59 12.45 -11.77
CA PHE A 93 1.76 12.66 -10.93
C PHE A 93 2.98 11.89 -11.45
N LEU A 94 2.83 10.61 -11.74
CA LEU A 94 3.91 9.74 -12.22
C LEU A 94 4.48 10.18 -13.56
N LEU A 95 3.69 10.84 -14.42
CA LEU A 95 4.20 11.38 -15.70
C LEU A 95 5.23 12.51 -15.49
N GLY A 96 5.08 13.31 -14.43
CA GLY A 96 5.94 14.46 -14.12
C GLY A 96 6.98 14.21 -13.02
N ALA A 97 6.83 13.15 -12.22
CA ALA A 97 7.69 12.91 -11.06
C ALA A 97 9.16 12.68 -11.45
N ASP A 98 10.09 13.22 -10.67
CA ASP A 98 11.51 12.91 -10.82
C ASP A 98 11.79 11.54 -10.18
N VAL A 99 12.13 10.56 -11.02
CA VAL A 99 12.29 9.16 -10.61
C VAL A 99 13.62 8.64 -11.13
N PRO A 100 14.43 7.98 -10.29
CA PRO A 100 15.71 7.41 -10.71
C PRO A 100 15.57 6.45 -11.88
N GLU A 101 16.49 6.51 -12.85
CA GLU A 101 16.48 5.66 -14.06
C GLU A 101 16.58 4.16 -13.77
N GLN A 102 17.08 3.80 -12.60
CA GLN A 102 17.36 2.40 -12.20
C GLN A 102 16.13 1.59 -11.78
N LEU A 103 14.92 2.11 -11.97
CA LEU A 103 13.68 1.38 -11.66
C LEU A 103 13.29 0.47 -12.82
N ALA A 104 12.95 -0.72 -12.45
CA ALA A 104 12.42 -1.90 -13.16
C ALA A 104 12.63 -2.01 -14.68
N GLU A 105 13.29 -3.09 -15.04
CA GLU A 105 13.15 -3.70 -16.36
C GLU A 105 11.76 -4.36 -16.48
N THR A 106 11.12 -4.17 -17.63
CA THR A 106 9.88 -4.86 -17.96
C THR A 106 10.15 -6.33 -18.26
N VAL A 107 9.34 -7.23 -17.70
CA VAL A 107 9.43 -8.66 -18.01
C VAL A 107 8.71 -8.91 -19.35
N GLU A 108 9.46 -9.46 -20.32
CA GLU A 108 8.88 -9.82 -21.62
C GLU A 108 7.74 -10.85 -21.46
N GLY A 109 6.67 -10.66 -22.22
CA GLY A 109 5.53 -11.60 -22.28
C GLY A 109 4.46 -11.42 -21.21
N LEU A 110 4.62 -10.53 -20.22
CA LEU A 110 3.57 -10.22 -19.25
C LEU A 110 2.96 -8.83 -19.50
N PRO A 111 1.62 -8.69 -19.45
CA PRO A 111 0.97 -7.38 -19.46
C PRO A 111 1.52 -6.48 -18.36
N LEU A 112 1.72 -5.18 -18.66
CA LEU A 112 2.29 -4.25 -17.69
C LEU A 112 1.48 -4.17 -16.40
N ILE A 113 0.15 -4.24 -16.47
CA ILE A 113 -0.71 -4.22 -15.28
C ILE A 113 -0.41 -5.41 -14.33
N GLU A 114 -0.16 -6.59 -14.87
CA GLU A 114 0.20 -7.76 -14.06
C GLU A 114 1.58 -7.59 -13.41
N GLN A 115 2.53 -6.98 -14.13
CA GLN A 115 3.84 -6.63 -13.57
C GLN A 115 3.71 -5.62 -12.44
N VAL A 116 2.89 -4.58 -12.60
CA VAL A 116 2.58 -3.56 -11.58
C VAL A 116 1.99 -4.23 -10.33
N VAL A 117 0.98 -5.08 -10.49
CA VAL A 117 0.34 -5.77 -9.36
C VAL A 117 1.34 -6.66 -8.63
N ARG A 118 2.10 -7.45 -9.36
CA ARG A 118 3.07 -8.39 -8.78
C ARG A 118 4.19 -7.66 -8.03
N SER A 119 4.83 -6.68 -8.66
CA SER A 119 5.90 -5.90 -8.04
C SER A 119 5.41 -5.10 -6.85
N GLY A 120 4.19 -4.57 -6.94
CA GLY A 120 3.56 -3.85 -5.84
C GLY A 120 3.33 -4.73 -4.61
N HIS A 121 2.88 -5.96 -4.78
CA HIS A 121 2.76 -6.92 -3.68
C HIS A 121 4.12 -7.26 -3.06
N ILE A 122 5.16 -7.41 -3.87
CA ILE A 122 6.52 -7.64 -3.38
C ILE A 122 6.99 -6.45 -2.54
N LEU A 123 6.89 -5.22 -3.06
CA LEU A 123 7.30 -4.01 -2.36
C LEU A 123 6.53 -3.79 -1.06
N LEU A 124 5.21 -3.97 -1.10
CA LEU A 124 4.37 -3.85 0.09
C LEU A 124 4.76 -4.88 1.15
N THR A 125 5.01 -6.13 0.75
CA THR A 125 5.46 -7.18 1.68
C THR A 125 6.83 -6.87 2.28
N GLN A 126 7.78 -6.36 1.48
CA GLN A 126 9.09 -5.93 1.96
C GLN A 126 8.98 -4.75 2.91
N TRP A 127 8.14 -3.75 2.58
CA TRP A 127 7.87 -2.63 3.48
C TRP A 127 7.30 -3.10 4.82
N LEU A 128 6.28 -3.95 4.80
CA LEU A 128 5.69 -4.52 6.03
C LEU A 128 6.70 -5.32 6.87
N GLY A 129 7.65 -6.00 6.20
CA GLY A 129 8.74 -6.73 6.87
C GLY A 129 9.76 -5.83 7.56
N ARG A 130 9.85 -4.55 7.17
CA ARG A 130 10.74 -3.53 7.79
C ARG A 130 10.08 -2.85 8.98
N LEU A 131 8.75 -2.87 9.05
CA LEU A 131 8.03 -2.25 10.16
C LEU A 131 8.16 -3.09 11.43
N PRO A 132 8.22 -2.44 12.60
CA PRO A 132 8.10 -3.17 13.88
C PRO A 132 6.79 -3.98 13.93
N PRO A 133 6.79 -5.16 14.59
CA PRO A 133 5.66 -6.10 14.57
C PRO A 133 4.32 -5.48 14.96
N GLY A 134 4.32 -4.52 15.90
CA GLY A 134 3.10 -3.84 16.33
C GLY A 134 2.43 -3.03 15.21
N TYR A 135 3.21 -2.36 14.38
CA TYR A 135 2.71 -1.58 13.24
C TYR A 135 2.37 -2.48 12.07
N SER A 136 3.25 -3.40 11.68
CA SER A 136 3.00 -4.30 10.55
C SER A 136 1.76 -5.15 10.76
N GLY A 137 1.52 -5.64 11.98
CA GLY A 137 0.31 -6.39 12.32
C GLY A 137 -0.97 -5.60 12.10
N ARG A 138 -0.98 -4.32 12.49
CA ARG A 138 -2.15 -3.44 12.28
C ARG A 138 -2.40 -3.11 10.82
N VAL A 139 -1.35 -2.79 10.07
CA VAL A 139 -1.45 -2.53 8.63
C VAL A 139 -1.99 -3.76 7.89
N ARG A 140 -1.54 -4.96 8.25
CA ARG A 140 -2.04 -6.21 7.65
C ARG A 140 -3.54 -6.41 7.82
N LEU A 141 -4.14 -5.91 8.91
CA LEU A 141 -5.60 -5.98 9.12
C LEU A 141 -6.39 -5.06 8.19
N MET A 142 -5.75 -4.03 7.62
CA MET A 142 -6.36 -3.10 6.67
C MET A 142 -6.23 -3.57 5.21
N LEU A 143 -5.40 -4.59 4.96
CA LEU A 143 -5.19 -5.11 3.62
C LEU A 143 -6.34 -6.04 3.19
N PRO A 144 -6.62 -6.14 1.88
CA PRO A 144 -7.65 -7.03 1.36
C PRO A 144 -7.44 -8.47 1.78
N THR A 145 -8.55 -9.20 2.00
CA THR A 145 -8.54 -10.64 2.20
C THR A 145 -7.93 -11.33 0.98
N GLY A 146 -6.86 -12.08 1.18
CA GLY A 146 -6.08 -12.70 0.09
C GLY A 146 -4.68 -12.12 -0.09
N PHE A 147 -4.35 -11.02 0.56
CA PHE A 147 -2.95 -10.58 0.64
C PHE A 147 -2.17 -11.59 1.50
N SER A 148 -1.36 -12.44 0.86
CA SER A 148 -0.64 -13.52 1.56
C SER A 148 0.44 -12.96 2.51
N GLY A 149 1.04 -11.84 2.15
CA GLY A 149 2.15 -11.24 2.90
C GLY A 149 3.35 -12.18 3.08
N GLU A 150 3.43 -13.23 2.25
CA GLU A 150 4.58 -14.12 2.24
C GLU A 150 5.81 -13.41 1.70
N ALA A 151 6.97 -13.70 2.30
CA ALA A 151 8.22 -13.15 1.84
C ALA A 151 8.45 -13.53 0.35
N PRO A 152 8.76 -12.57 -0.51
CA PRO A 152 8.97 -12.86 -1.92
C PRO A 152 10.19 -13.75 -2.10
N LYS A 153 10.11 -14.75 -3.00
CA LYS A 153 11.25 -15.62 -3.35
C LYS A 153 12.42 -14.83 -3.89
N THR A 154 12.12 -13.75 -4.61
CA THR A 154 13.13 -12.82 -5.15
C THR A 154 12.77 -11.41 -4.67
N PRO A 155 13.47 -10.89 -3.66
CA PRO A 155 13.23 -9.53 -3.17
C PRO A 155 13.69 -8.49 -4.20
N LEU A 156 13.01 -7.36 -4.24
CA LEU A 156 13.46 -6.18 -4.97
C LEU A 156 14.53 -5.43 -4.15
N PRO A 157 15.35 -4.57 -4.78
CA PRO A 157 16.35 -3.78 -4.06
C PRO A 157 15.72 -2.98 -2.90
N ALA A 158 16.40 -2.90 -1.77
CA ALA A 158 15.89 -2.16 -0.60
C ALA A 158 15.58 -0.69 -0.92
N ALA A 159 16.39 -0.06 -1.77
CA ALA A 159 16.17 1.30 -2.26
C ALA A 159 14.82 1.47 -2.99
N ALA A 160 14.27 0.40 -3.59
CA ALA A 160 12.98 0.44 -4.28
C ALA A 160 11.83 0.73 -3.30
N VAL A 161 11.88 0.15 -2.10
CA VAL A 161 10.90 0.41 -1.03
C VAL A 161 10.98 1.87 -0.58
N ASP A 162 12.19 2.42 -0.39
CA ASP A 162 12.38 3.81 0.03
C ASP A 162 11.87 4.81 -1.01
N ILE A 163 12.09 4.51 -2.29
CA ILE A 163 11.58 5.31 -3.40
C ILE A 163 10.04 5.25 -3.42
N ALA A 164 9.46 4.05 -3.32
CA ALA A 164 8.01 3.87 -3.32
C ALA A 164 7.35 4.63 -2.16
N VAL A 165 7.88 4.53 -0.95
CA VAL A 165 7.40 5.25 0.24
C VAL A 165 7.46 6.77 0.01
N ARG A 166 8.61 7.30 -0.39
CA ARG A 166 8.80 8.75 -0.59
C ARG A 166 7.90 9.32 -1.67
N LEU A 167 7.80 8.66 -2.83
CA LEU A 167 6.96 9.14 -3.93
C LEU A 167 5.47 9.04 -3.61
N THR A 168 5.05 8.02 -2.86
CA THR A 168 3.66 7.94 -2.38
C THR A 168 3.32 9.14 -1.50
N LEU A 169 4.21 9.53 -0.60
CA LEU A 169 3.98 10.69 0.27
C LEU A 169 4.06 12.01 -0.47
N ALA A 170 4.97 12.16 -1.45
CA ALA A 170 5.06 13.35 -2.30
C ALA A 170 3.75 13.53 -3.10
N TRP A 171 3.25 12.47 -3.73
CA TRP A 171 1.96 12.52 -4.41
C TRP A 171 0.82 12.94 -3.49
N ARG A 172 0.77 12.40 -2.27
CA ARG A 172 -0.27 12.77 -1.31
C ARG A 172 -0.19 14.22 -0.86
N ALA A 173 1.01 14.75 -0.67
CA ALA A 173 1.19 16.15 -0.33
C ALA A 173 0.60 17.06 -1.42
N GLU A 174 0.85 16.77 -2.70
CA GLU A 174 0.25 17.52 -3.82
C GLU A 174 -1.28 17.46 -3.85
N GLN A 175 -1.88 16.31 -3.45
CA GLN A 175 -3.34 16.17 -3.37
C GLN A 175 -3.97 16.96 -2.21
N SER A 176 -3.20 17.24 -1.16
CA SER A 176 -3.67 17.99 0.01
C SER A 176 -3.62 19.50 -0.21
N ASP A 177 -2.78 19.97 -1.15
CA ASP A 177 -2.59 21.40 -1.46
C ASP A 177 -3.48 21.85 -2.64
N ALA A 178 -4.21 20.95 -3.29
CA ALA A 178 -5.07 21.21 -4.46
C ALA A 178 -6.57 21.32 -4.06
#